data_122b7b27a77e0fbe4f66bc131a0d8592
#
_entry.id   122b7b27a77e0fbe4f66bc131a0d8592
#
_cell.length_a   1.000
_cell.length_b   1.000
_cell.length_c   1.000
_cell.angle_alpha   90.00
_cell.angle_beta   90.00
_cell.angle_gamma   90.00
#
_symmetry.space_group_name_H-M   'P 1'
#
loop_
_entity.id
_entity.type
_entity.pdbx_description
1 polymer ?
#
loop_
_entity_poly.entity_id
_entity_poly.type
_entity_poly.pdbx_seq_one_letter_code
_entity_poly.pdbx_strand_id
1 'polypeptide(L)'
;YNINRFMNKYLKIIIVIFVSNMLFSIANAGSDGSLEIETKSSSGEINDCFEKVNRGIFAFNQGLDKVIFKPLATGYRKLPQPVRSGASNALGNLSNVVTIPNNVLQGHFKDAGVNTLRFVINTTLGIGGLFDVASYYGLEKREKEDYGQTLGTWGVGEGCYFVLPVLGPTTVRDSLGSVANIMGGDAWYNVTIANDTQYFNEADYYLSRVMSGVDFRAKNLESFDSLERTSLDLYSSVRSLYLQDLSLIHISEPTRLRH
;
A
#
# COMPACT_ATOMS: atom_id res chain seq x y z
N TYR A 1 -6.41 -20.70 -23.63
CA TYR A 1 -5.06 -20.85 -22.98
C TYR A 1 -4.04 -19.79 -23.43
N ASN A 2 -4.26 -19.07 -24.55
CA ASN A 2 -3.27 -18.12 -25.11
C ASN A 2 -3.53 -16.64 -24.80
N ILE A 3 -4.71 -16.25 -24.38
CA ILE A 3 -5.07 -14.83 -24.17
C ILE A 3 -4.39 -14.28 -22.90
N ASN A 4 -4.33 -15.04 -21.83
CA ASN A 4 -3.72 -14.61 -20.56
C ASN A 4 -2.19 -14.47 -20.66
N ARG A 5 -1.53 -15.32 -21.43
CA ARG A 5 -0.09 -15.22 -21.70
C ARG A 5 0.24 -14.00 -22.57
N PHE A 6 -0.66 -13.63 -23.46
CA PHE A 6 -0.54 -12.47 -24.32
C PHE A 6 -0.74 -11.18 -23.52
N MET A 7 -1.78 -11.11 -22.70
CA MET A 7 -2.11 -9.96 -21.85
C MET A 7 -1.02 -9.68 -20.81
N ASN A 8 -0.46 -10.72 -20.18
CA ASN A 8 0.63 -10.59 -19.22
C ASN A 8 1.94 -10.12 -19.88
N LYS A 9 2.20 -10.50 -21.12
CA LYS A 9 3.35 -10.03 -21.91
C LYS A 9 3.23 -8.54 -22.25
N TYR A 10 2.06 -8.07 -22.65
CA TYR A 10 1.85 -6.66 -22.99
C TYR A 10 1.79 -5.77 -21.75
N LEU A 11 1.22 -6.24 -20.64
CA LEU A 11 1.23 -5.50 -19.38
C LEU A 11 2.66 -5.32 -18.86
N LYS A 12 3.53 -6.33 -18.94
CA LYS A 12 4.95 -6.22 -18.62
C LYS A 12 5.67 -5.24 -19.56
N ILE A 13 5.35 -5.26 -20.85
CA ILE A 13 5.92 -4.32 -21.84
C ILE A 13 5.45 -2.89 -21.55
N ILE A 14 4.18 -2.68 -21.21
CA ILE A 14 3.64 -1.36 -20.86
C ILE A 14 4.31 -0.82 -19.58
N ILE A 15 4.51 -1.67 -18.57
CA ILE A 15 5.22 -1.30 -17.35
C ILE A 15 6.68 -0.93 -17.66
N VAL A 16 7.38 -1.70 -18.49
CA VAL A 16 8.76 -1.43 -18.89
C VAL A 16 8.86 -0.15 -19.72
N ILE A 17 7.94 0.09 -20.65
CA ILE A 17 7.89 1.31 -21.46
C ILE A 17 7.57 2.52 -20.57
N PHE A 18 6.68 2.39 -19.60
CA PHE A 18 6.34 3.46 -18.65
C PHE A 18 7.53 3.82 -17.76
N VAL A 19 8.24 2.83 -17.22
CA VAL A 19 9.45 3.02 -16.42
C VAL A 19 10.58 3.59 -17.26
N SER A 20 10.76 3.11 -18.50
CA SER A 20 11.78 3.62 -19.44
C SER A 20 11.54 5.08 -19.83
N ASN A 21 10.27 5.48 -20.08
CA ASN A 21 9.96 6.88 -20.38
C ASN A 21 10.14 7.81 -19.16
N MET A 22 9.96 7.31 -17.93
CA MET A 22 10.27 8.09 -16.72
C MET A 22 11.76 8.38 -16.58
N LEU A 23 12.63 7.46 -16.99
CA LEU A 23 14.08 7.64 -16.90
C LEU A 23 14.62 8.62 -17.96
N PHE A 24 13.95 8.77 -19.11
CA PHE A 24 14.35 9.71 -20.17
C PHE A 24 13.89 11.16 -19.96
N SER A 25 12.89 11.41 -19.09
CA SER A 25 12.36 12.76 -18.83
C SER A 25 13.25 13.60 -17.90
N ILE A 26 14.33 13.05 -17.35
CA ILE A 26 15.24 13.76 -16.44
C ILE A 26 16.30 14.60 -17.19
N ALA A 27 16.42 14.45 -18.51
CA ALA A 27 17.52 15.02 -19.29
C ALA A 27 17.26 16.38 -19.96
N ASN A 28 16.07 17.00 -19.82
CA ASN A 28 15.75 18.29 -20.44
C ASN A 28 15.03 19.28 -19.50
N ALA A 29 15.66 19.65 -18.39
CA ALA A 29 15.31 20.86 -17.66
C ALA A 29 16.30 21.96 -18.05
N GLY A 30 16.00 22.65 -19.17
CA GLY A 30 16.69 23.86 -19.57
C GLY A 30 16.46 24.99 -18.57
N SER A 31 17.52 25.70 -18.27
CA SER A 31 17.60 26.88 -17.42
C SER A 31 16.71 28.00 -17.91
N ASP A 32 15.70 28.39 -17.13
CA ASP A 32 15.17 29.76 -17.13
C ASP A 32 15.36 30.34 -15.74
N GLY A 33 16.20 31.39 -15.70
CA GLY A 33 16.58 32.06 -14.48
C GLY A 33 15.42 32.86 -13.88
N SER A 34 14.86 32.35 -12.85
CA SER A 34 14.15 33.13 -11.83
C SER A 34 14.82 32.82 -10.48
N LEU A 35 15.39 33.86 -9.87
CA LEU A 35 15.94 33.85 -8.51
C LEU A 35 14.79 33.57 -7.55
N GLU A 36 14.48 32.30 -7.30
CA GLU A 36 13.71 31.91 -6.15
C GLU A 36 14.64 31.85 -4.94
N ILE A 37 14.28 32.67 -3.95
CA ILE A 37 14.89 32.70 -2.63
C ILE A 37 14.81 31.29 -2.08
N GLU A 38 15.95 30.60 -1.96
CA GLU A 38 16.08 29.39 -1.19
C GLU A 38 15.73 29.67 0.28
N THR A 39 14.45 29.54 0.62
CA THR A 39 14.09 29.26 2.00
C THR A 39 14.59 27.85 2.28
N LYS A 40 15.69 27.77 2.99
CA LYS A 40 16.23 26.57 3.61
C LYS A 40 15.14 25.94 4.47
N SER A 41 14.28 25.11 3.87
CA SER A 41 13.34 24.28 4.61
C SER A 41 14.11 23.22 5.36
N SER A 42 13.94 23.21 6.66
CA SER A 42 14.44 22.20 7.59
C SER A 42 14.06 20.80 7.13
N SER A 43 15.01 19.88 7.26
CA SER A 43 14.94 18.42 7.15
C SER A 43 13.50 17.85 7.14
N GLY A 44 13.05 17.34 5.99
CA GLY A 44 11.89 16.45 5.92
C GLY A 44 10.81 16.77 4.90
N GLU A 45 10.94 17.82 4.08
CA GLU A 45 9.91 18.11 3.07
C GLU A 45 10.13 17.23 1.82
N ILE A 46 9.30 16.21 1.69
CA ILE A 46 9.31 15.33 0.52
C ILE A 46 8.80 16.12 -0.70
N ASN A 47 9.63 16.21 -1.74
CA ASN A 47 9.32 16.97 -2.94
C ASN A 47 8.22 16.29 -3.77
N ASP A 48 7.21 17.07 -4.14
CA ASP A 48 6.24 16.72 -5.16
C ASP A 48 6.81 17.04 -6.55
N CYS A 49 7.62 16.13 -7.08
CA CYS A 49 8.37 16.36 -8.31
C CYS A 49 7.48 16.54 -9.56
N PHE A 50 6.23 16.10 -9.51
CA PHE A 50 5.31 16.08 -10.66
C PHE A 50 3.92 16.58 -10.31
N GLU A 51 3.78 17.62 -9.50
CA GLU A 51 2.52 18.07 -8.91
C GLU A 51 1.37 18.18 -9.95
N LYS A 52 1.61 18.78 -11.13
CA LYS A 52 0.57 18.93 -12.16
C LYS A 52 0.05 17.57 -12.65
N VAL A 53 0.94 16.61 -12.86
CA VAL A 53 0.58 15.24 -13.29
C VAL A 53 -0.12 14.51 -12.14
N ASN A 54 0.42 14.62 -10.94
CA ASN A 54 -0.15 14.03 -9.73
C ASN A 54 -1.56 14.52 -9.46
N ARG A 55 -1.82 15.81 -9.61
CA ARG A 55 -3.19 16.40 -9.49
C ARG A 55 -4.14 15.85 -10.54
N GLY A 56 -3.68 15.67 -11.79
CA GLY A 56 -4.50 15.06 -12.85
C GLY A 56 -4.87 13.60 -12.54
N ILE A 57 -3.89 12.80 -12.11
CA ILE A 57 -4.13 11.40 -11.73
C ILE A 57 -4.99 11.33 -10.45
N PHE A 58 -4.77 12.22 -9.50
CA PHE A 58 -5.59 12.32 -8.30
C PHE A 58 -7.05 12.61 -8.63
N ALA A 59 -7.32 13.58 -9.53
CA ALA A 59 -8.67 13.88 -9.98
C ALA A 59 -9.32 12.68 -10.68
N PHE A 60 -8.58 11.93 -11.49
CA PHE A 60 -9.05 10.67 -12.07
C PHE A 60 -9.41 9.66 -10.97
N ASN A 61 -8.54 9.45 -9.98
CA ASN A 61 -8.79 8.53 -8.87
C ASN A 61 -10.03 8.96 -8.05
N GLN A 62 -10.23 10.27 -7.84
CA GLN A 62 -11.43 10.80 -7.18
C GLN A 62 -12.70 10.51 -7.98
N GLY A 63 -12.66 10.66 -9.32
CA GLY A 63 -13.76 10.25 -10.19
C GLY A 63 -14.08 8.77 -10.07
N LEU A 64 -13.04 7.94 -10.08
CA LEU A 64 -13.16 6.49 -9.92
C LEU A 64 -13.72 6.10 -8.53
N ASP A 65 -13.27 6.77 -7.46
CA ASP A 65 -13.82 6.57 -6.10
C ASP A 65 -15.32 6.88 -6.07
N LYS A 66 -15.74 8.02 -6.59
CA LYS A 66 -17.15 8.44 -6.59
C LYS A 66 -18.06 7.47 -7.35
N VAL A 67 -17.58 6.93 -8.46
CA VAL A 67 -18.40 6.10 -9.36
C VAL A 67 -18.34 4.62 -8.98
N ILE A 68 -17.23 4.14 -8.43
CA ILE A 68 -17.01 2.71 -8.18
C ILE A 68 -16.76 2.42 -6.70
N PHE A 69 -15.69 2.95 -6.11
CA PHE A 69 -15.26 2.49 -4.78
C PHE A 69 -16.22 2.93 -3.66
N LYS A 70 -16.69 4.17 -3.68
CA LYS A 70 -17.64 4.68 -2.69
C LYS A 70 -19.00 3.94 -2.73
N PRO A 71 -19.64 3.69 -3.87
CA PRO A 71 -20.85 2.86 -3.94
C PRO A 71 -20.61 1.42 -3.46
N LEU A 72 -19.50 0.79 -3.86
CA LEU A 72 -19.14 -0.56 -3.39
C LEU A 72 -18.93 -0.60 -1.88
N ALA A 73 -18.19 0.34 -1.32
CA ALA A 73 -17.96 0.45 0.12
C ALA A 73 -19.27 0.69 0.90
N THR A 74 -20.15 1.53 0.36
CA THR A 74 -21.48 1.77 0.94
C THR A 74 -22.36 0.52 0.91
N GLY A 75 -22.34 -0.23 -0.20
CA GLY A 75 -23.01 -1.52 -0.33
C GLY A 75 -22.45 -2.56 0.64
N TYR A 76 -21.12 -2.65 0.73
CA TYR A 76 -20.43 -3.54 1.67
C TYR A 76 -20.79 -3.24 3.13
N ARG A 77 -20.95 -1.98 3.52
CA ARG A 77 -21.36 -1.58 4.88
C ARG A 77 -22.77 -2.03 5.26
N LYS A 78 -23.65 -2.36 4.29
CA LYS A 78 -24.97 -2.91 4.56
C LYS A 78 -24.93 -4.38 5.00
N LEU A 79 -23.81 -5.07 4.79
CA LEU A 79 -23.63 -6.44 5.27
C LEU A 79 -23.61 -6.47 6.81
N PRO A 80 -24.09 -7.54 7.44
CA PRO A 80 -24.01 -7.71 8.89
C PRO A 80 -22.58 -7.59 9.40
N GLN A 81 -22.41 -6.99 10.58
CA GLN A 81 -21.10 -6.76 11.18
C GLN A 81 -20.23 -8.04 11.25
N PRO A 82 -20.75 -9.21 11.63
CA PRO A 82 -19.92 -10.43 11.67
C PRO A 82 -19.30 -10.79 10.31
N VAL A 83 -20.04 -10.59 9.21
CA VAL A 83 -19.55 -10.85 7.85
C VAL A 83 -18.40 -9.90 7.49
N ARG A 84 -18.58 -8.61 7.76
CA ARG A 84 -17.56 -7.59 7.52
C ARG A 84 -16.31 -7.81 8.38
N SER A 85 -16.53 -8.13 9.67
CA SER A 85 -15.43 -8.43 10.59
C SER A 85 -14.66 -9.68 10.15
N GLY A 86 -15.37 -10.74 9.74
CA GLY A 86 -14.75 -11.95 9.21
C GLY A 86 -13.93 -11.69 7.96
N ALA A 87 -14.48 -10.98 6.98
CA ALA A 87 -13.75 -10.60 5.77
C ALA A 87 -12.49 -9.77 6.11
N SER A 88 -12.63 -8.75 6.97
CA SER A 88 -11.51 -7.93 7.40
C SER A 88 -10.43 -8.72 8.15
N ASN A 89 -10.82 -9.66 9.01
CA ASN A 89 -9.87 -10.53 9.71
C ASN A 89 -9.12 -11.44 8.74
N ALA A 90 -9.82 -12.07 7.78
CA ALA A 90 -9.21 -12.93 6.78
C ALA A 90 -8.21 -12.17 5.90
N LEU A 91 -8.58 -10.97 5.42
CA LEU A 91 -7.69 -10.09 4.65
C LEU A 91 -6.48 -9.63 5.49
N GLY A 92 -6.72 -9.29 6.77
CA GLY A 92 -5.66 -8.95 7.72
C GLY A 92 -4.73 -10.12 8.01
N ASN A 93 -5.27 -11.34 8.11
CA ASN A 93 -4.48 -12.55 8.28
C ASN A 93 -3.63 -12.85 7.03
N LEU A 94 -4.21 -12.70 5.85
CA LEU A 94 -3.51 -12.87 4.58
C LEU A 94 -2.35 -11.87 4.44
N SER A 95 -2.49 -10.62 4.91
CA SER A 95 -1.41 -9.64 4.84
C SER A 95 -0.17 -10.02 5.65
N ASN A 96 -0.29 -10.95 6.64
CA ASN A 96 0.85 -11.41 7.42
C ASN A 96 1.90 -12.15 6.55
N VAL A 97 1.53 -12.70 5.40
CA VAL A 97 2.50 -13.34 4.48
C VAL A 97 3.53 -12.35 3.94
N VAL A 98 3.20 -11.05 3.92
CA VAL A 98 4.14 -9.97 3.57
C VAL A 98 4.73 -9.33 4.84
N THR A 99 3.93 -9.12 5.89
CA THR A 99 4.37 -8.46 7.12
C THR A 99 5.44 -9.27 7.86
N ILE A 100 5.29 -10.59 7.97
CA ILE A 100 6.24 -11.44 8.72
C ILE A 100 7.67 -11.35 8.16
N PRO A 101 7.93 -11.58 6.85
CA PRO A 101 9.27 -11.44 6.31
C PRO A 101 9.83 -10.03 6.45
N ASN A 102 8.99 -8.99 6.34
CA ASN A 102 9.43 -7.61 6.53
C ASN A 102 9.81 -7.32 7.99
N ASN A 103 9.06 -7.82 8.98
CA ASN A 103 9.48 -7.75 10.38
C ASN A 103 10.88 -8.39 10.60
N VAL A 104 11.14 -9.54 9.96
CA VAL A 104 12.46 -10.21 10.05
C VAL A 104 13.55 -9.35 9.41
N LEU A 105 13.31 -8.81 8.21
CA LEU A 105 14.26 -7.97 7.47
C LEU A 105 14.58 -6.65 8.18
N GLN A 106 13.64 -6.15 8.98
CA GLN A 106 13.79 -4.95 9.81
C GLN A 106 14.42 -5.26 11.18
N GLY A 107 14.62 -6.54 11.52
CA GLY A 107 15.17 -6.95 12.83
C GLY A 107 14.12 -7.00 13.95
N HIS A 108 12.84 -6.84 13.65
CA HIS A 108 11.72 -6.88 14.61
C HIS A 108 11.29 -8.33 14.89
N PHE A 109 12.20 -9.16 15.40
CA PHE A 109 11.97 -10.61 15.58
C PHE A 109 10.82 -10.93 16.54
N LYS A 110 10.57 -10.09 17.54
CA LYS A 110 9.44 -10.25 18.47
C LYS A 110 8.10 -10.12 17.72
N ASP A 111 7.98 -9.10 16.88
CA ASP A 111 6.77 -8.83 16.11
C ASP A 111 6.59 -9.87 15.00
N ALA A 112 7.69 -10.30 14.36
CA ALA A 112 7.69 -11.45 13.45
C ALA A 112 7.13 -12.71 14.11
N GLY A 113 7.60 -13.03 15.35
CA GLY A 113 7.11 -14.17 16.12
C GLY A 113 5.63 -14.06 16.48
N VAL A 114 5.18 -12.90 16.96
CA VAL A 114 3.76 -12.67 17.28
C VAL A 114 2.90 -12.80 16.02
N ASN A 115 3.29 -12.16 14.90
CA ASN A 115 2.55 -12.23 13.65
C ASN A 115 2.51 -13.65 13.07
N THR A 116 3.59 -14.44 13.22
CA THR A 116 3.63 -15.84 12.83
C THR A 116 2.64 -16.68 13.64
N LEU A 117 2.65 -16.55 14.97
CA LEU A 117 1.70 -17.25 15.83
C LEU A 117 0.25 -16.86 15.51
N ARG A 118 -0.01 -15.57 15.32
CA ARG A 118 -1.33 -15.08 14.92
C ARG A 118 -1.76 -15.69 13.58
N PHE A 119 -0.87 -15.68 12.59
CA PHE A 119 -1.16 -16.25 11.28
C PHE A 119 -1.52 -17.73 11.37
N VAL A 120 -0.74 -18.52 12.10
CA VAL A 120 -0.99 -19.96 12.27
C VAL A 120 -2.30 -20.23 13.02
N ILE A 121 -2.51 -19.57 14.17
CA ILE A 121 -3.72 -19.74 14.99
C ILE A 121 -4.97 -19.33 14.22
N ASN A 122 -4.94 -18.16 13.59
CA ASN A 122 -6.11 -17.64 12.87
C ASN A 122 -6.39 -18.43 11.58
N THR A 123 -5.34 -18.95 10.91
CA THR A 123 -5.53 -19.80 9.73
C THR A 123 -6.12 -21.17 10.09
N THR A 124 -5.66 -21.78 11.18
CA THR A 124 -6.08 -23.13 11.60
C THR A 124 -7.36 -23.10 12.43
N LEU A 125 -7.33 -22.48 13.60
CA LEU A 125 -8.47 -22.42 14.53
C LEU A 125 -9.49 -21.35 14.13
N GLY A 126 -9.04 -20.29 13.44
CA GLY A 126 -9.88 -19.18 12.97
C GLY A 126 -10.49 -19.38 11.59
N ILE A 127 -10.44 -20.60 11.03
CA ILE A 127 -11.03 -20.96 9.71
C ILE A 127 -10.50 -20.00 8.62
N GLY A 128 -9.22 -20.14 8.27
CA GLY A 128 -8.60 -19.29 7.24
C GLY A 128 -8.46 -17.80 7.63
N GLY A 129 -8.58 -17.48 8.92
CA GLY A 129 -8.49 -16.11 9.42
C GLY A 129 -9.81 -15.36 9.53
N LEU A 130 -10.96 -16.00 9.28
CA LEU A 130 -12.28 -15.38 9.47
C LEU A 130 -12.51 -14.97 10.93
N PHE A 131 -12.02 -15.75 11.88
CA PHE A 131 -12.07 -15.46 13.30
C PHE A 131 -10.69 -15.10 13.84
N ASP A 132 -10.60 -14.01 14.60
CA ASP A 132 -9.36 -13.58 15.25
C ASP A 132 -9.19 -14.30 16.59
N VAL A 133 -8.94 -15.60 16.51
CA VAL A 133 -8.76 -16.49 17.68
C VAL A 133 -7.48 -16.14 18.44
N ALA A 134 -6.44 -15.68 17.75
CA ALA A 134 -5.17 -15.30 18.38
C ALA A 134 -5.33 -14.19 19.43
N SER A 135 -6.27 -13.25 19.23
CA SER A 135 -6.55 -12.19 20.20
C SER A 135 -7.12 -12.75 21.50
N TYR A 136 -7.86 -13.86 21.50
CA TYR A 136 -8.33 -14.53 22.72
C TYR A 136 -7.19 -15.13 23.55
N TYR A 137 -6.07 -15.45 22.90
CA TYR A 137 -4.86 -15.94 23.58
C TYR A 137 -3.91 -14.80 23.99
N GLY A 138 -4.36 -13.54 23.96
CA GLY A 138 -3.58 -12.38 24.35
C GLY A 138 -2.50 -11.95 23.35
N LEU A 139 -2.53 -12.48 22.12
CA LEU A 139 -1.66 -12.03 21.05
C LEU A 139 -2.25 -10.79 20.40
N GLU A 140 -1.75 -9.62 20.75
CA GLU A 140 -2.20 -8.35 20.19
C GLU A 140 -1.88 -8.21 18.70
N LYS A 141 -2.72 -7.47 17.98
CA LYS A 141 -2.43 -7.08 16.59
C LYS A 141 -1.21 -6.18 16.56
N ARG A 142 -0.32 -6.47 15.62
CA ARG A 142 0.85 -5.64 15.30
C ARG A 142 0.58 -4.84 14.03
N GLU A 143 1.33 -3.77 13.86
CA GLU A 143 1.30 -2.97 12.65
C GLU A 143 1.71 -3.82 11.43
N LYS A 144 1.21 -3.42 10.27
CA LYS A 144 1.55 -4.10 9.02
C LYS A 144 2.83 -3.51 8.49
N GLU A 145 3.71 -4.39 8.05
CA GLU A 145 4.98 -4.01 7.45
C GLU A 145 5.02 -4.39 5.98
N ASP A 146 5.72 -3.58 5.21
CA ASP A 146 5.94 -3.79 3.79
C ASP A 146 7.41 -3.53 3.38
N TYR A 147 7.73 -3.80 2.11
CA TYR A 147 9.09 -3.62 1.63
C TYR A 147 9.50 -2.15 1.48
N GLY A 148 8.56 -1.22 1.31
CA GLY A 148 8.84 0.22 1.32
C GLY A 148 9.33 0.68 2.69
N GLN A 149 8.64 0.24 3.75
CA GLN A 149 9.05 0.49 5.14
C GLN A 149 10.39 -0.18 5.46
N THR A 150 10.60 -1.42 5.01
CA THR A 150 11.87 -2.13 5.17
C THR A 150 13.03 -1.36 4.52
N LEU A 151 12.85 -0.85 3.29
CA LEU A 151 13.83 0.00 2.63
C LEU A 151 14.09 1.29 3.44
N GLY A 152 13.05 1.88 4.03
CA GLY A 152 13.16 3.04 4.91
C GLY A 152 14.01 2.75 6.14
N THR A 153 13.77 1.63 6.82
CA THR A 153 14.57 1.16 7.97
C THR A 153 16.03 0.96 7.59
N TRP A 154 16.31 0.56 6.36
CA TRP A 154 17.70 0.44 5.83
C TRP A 154 18.30 1.77 5.39
N GLY A 155 17.60 2.89 5.58
CA GLY A 155 18.11 4.24 5.29
C GLY A 155 17.87 4.71 3.85
N VAL A 156 17.02 4.02 3.08
CA VAL A 156 16.61 4.49 1.76
C VAL A 156 15.61 5.62 1.93
N GLY A 157 15.95 6.82 1.43
CA GLY A 157 15.06 7.98 1.46
C GLY A 157 13.81 7.77 0.61
N GLU A 158 12.73 8.50 0.92
CA GLU A 158 11.44 8.35 0.26
C GLU A 158 11.47 8.71 -1.22
N GLY A 159 12.34 9.66 -1.60
CA GLY A 159 12.40 10.21 -2.95
C GLY A 159 11.22 11.11 -3.26
N CYS A 160 10.82 11.19 -4.54
CA CYS A 160 9.70 12.00 -4.95
C CYS A 160 8.35 11.38 -4.55
N TYR A 161 7.43 12.25 -4.14
CA TYR A 161 6.01 11.90 -4.03
C TYR A 161 5.37 11.84 -5.41
N PHE A 162 4.50 10.87 -5.63
CA PHE A 162 3.66 10.80 -6.81
C PHE A 162 2.36 10.03 -6.55
N VAL A 163 1.42 10.14 -7.49
CA VAL A 163 0.13 9.47 -7.39
C VAL A 163 0.01 8.45 -8.51
N LEU A 164 -0.29 7.21 -8.15
CA LEU A 164 -0.55 6.15 -9.14
C LEU A 164 -2.04 6.08 -9.49
N PRO A 165 -2.37 5.82 -10.77
CA PRO A 165 -3.75 5.53 -11.15
C PRO A 165 -4.30 4.34 -10.36
N VAL A 166 -5.49 4.48 -9.81
CA VAL A 166 -6.20 3.47 -8.98
C VAL A 166 -5.56 3.23 -7.61
N LEU A 167 -4.24 3.18 -7.51
CA LEU A 167 -3.49 2.83 -6.29
C LEU A 167 -3.34 4.01 -5.33
N GLY A 168 -3.39 5.25 -5.83
CA GLY A 168 -3.34 6.46 -5.01
C GLY A 168 -1.92 6.95 -4.69
N PRO A 169 -1.75 7.69 -3.57
CA PRO A 169 -0.48 8.29 -3.15
C PRO A 169 0.62 7.26 -2.91
N THR A 170 1.85 7.60 -3.30
CA THR A 170 3.03 6.76 -3.06
C THR A 170 4.31 7.61 -3.14
N THR A 171 5.45 7.01 -2.77
CA THR A 171 6.78 7.55 -2.98
C THR A 171 7.60 6.65 -3.90
N VAL A 172 8.76 7.11 -4.37
CA VAL A 172 9.68 6.28 -5.14
C VAL A 172 10.08 5.04 -4.34
N ARG A 173 10.41 5.19 -3.06
CA ARG A 173 10.78 4.09 -2.17
C ARG A 173 9.65 3.06 -2.05
N ASP A 174 8.43 3.50 -1.77
CA ASP A 174 7.29 2.59 -1.54
C ASP A 174 6.87 1.89 -2.83
N SER A 175 7.06 2.55 -3.98
CA SER A 175 6.88 1.93 -5.28
C SER A 175 7.92 0.85 -5.57
N LEU A 176 9.18 1.05 -5.20
CA LEU A 176 10.22 0.01 -5.27
C LEU A 176 9.87 -1.16 -4.34
N GLY A 177 9.36 -0.88 -3.14
CA GLY A 177 8.82 -1.90 -2.24
C GLY A 177 7.67 -2.70 -2.87
N SER A 178 6.77 -2.02 -3.57
CA SER A 178 5.68 -2.68 -4.31
C SER A 178 6.17 -3.56 -5.46
N VAL A 179 7.24 -3.13 -6.15
CA VAL A 179 7.91 -3.97 -7.16
C VAL A 179 8.52 -5.22 -6.52
N ALA A 180 9.12 -5.11 -5.33
CA ALA A 180 9.67 -6.26 -4.61
C ALA A 180 8.59 -7.31 -4.29
N ASN A 181 7.36 -6.90 -3.97
CA ASN A 181 6.23 -7.82 -3.81
C ASN A 181 6.00 -8.67 -5.08
N ILE A 182 5.97 -8.02 -6.26
CA ILE A 182 5.72 -8.68 -7.55
C ILE A 182 6.92 -9.56 -7.96
N MET A 183 8.13 -9.21 -7.55
CA MET A 183 9.36 -9.95 -7.85
C MET A 183 9.58 -11.19 -6.95
N GLY A 184 8.58 -11.57 -6.15
CA GLY A 184 8.63 -12.77 -5.33
C GLY A 184 8.53 -12.51 -3.82
N GLY A 185 8.47 -11.26 -3.39
CA GLY A 185 8.34 -10.87 -1.99
C GLY A 185 6.96 -11.16 -1.39
N ASP A 186 5.94 -11.26 -2.21
CA ASP A 186 4.59 -11.59 -1.76
C ASP A 186 4.29 -13.08 -2.00
N ALA A 187 4.25 -13.86 -0.93
CA ALA A 187 3.96 -15.28 -1.02
C ALA A 187 2.54 -15.54 -1.59
N TRP A 188 1.58 -14.65 -1.37
CA TRP A 188 0.24 -14.76 -1.94
C TRP A 188 0.25 -14.56 -3.45
N TYR A 189 1.00 -13.56 -3.94
CA TYR A 189 1.25 -13.37 -5.36
C TYR A 189 1.89 -14.63 -5.99
N ASN A 190 2.89 -15.19 -5.32
CA ASN A 190 3.60 -16.36 -5.83
C ASN A 190 2.69 -17.59 -5.96
N VAL A 191 1.82 -17.82 -4.97
CA VAL A 191 0.92 -18.99 -4.95
C VAL A 191 -0.23 -18.83 -5.95
N THR A 192 -0.70 -17.61 -6.20
CA THR A 192 -1.87 -17.35 -7.04
C THR A 192 -1.51 -17.08 -8.49
N ILE A 193 -0.50 -16.24 -8.74
CA ILE A 193 -0.16 -15.76 -10.10
C ILE A 193 1.09 -16.44 -10.66
N ALA A 194 2.15 -16.57 -9.85
CA ALA A 194 3.43 -17.04 -10.36
C ALA A 194 3.50 -18.55 -10.58
N ASN A 195 2.83 -19.35 -9.74
CA ASN A 195 2.99 -20.81 -9.72
C ASN A 195 1.80 -21.61 -10.26
N ASP A 196 0.72 -20.97 -10.70
CA ASP A 196 -0.47 -21.62 -11.29
C ASP A 196 -0.89 -22.88 -10.49
N THR A 197 -1.18 -22.70 -9.19
CA THR A 197 -1.50 -23.81 -8.30
C THR A 197 -2.91 -24.33 -8.56
N GLN A 198 -3.16 -25.61 -8.25
CA GLN A 198 -4.48 -26.24 -8.43
C GLN A 198 -5.58 -25.62 -7.55
N TYR A 199 -5.22 -24.98 -6.44
CA TYR A 199 -6.17 -24.48 -5.42
C TYR A 199 -6.43 -22.97 -5.49
N PHE A 200 -5.48 -22.18 -5.99
CA PHE A 200 -5.56 -20.73 -6.05
C PHE A 200 -5.15 -20.23 -7.43
N ASN A 201 -5.79 -19.17 -7.89
CA ASN A 201 -5.57 -18.59 -9.21
C ASN A 201 -5.48 -17.07 -9.18
N GLU A 202 -5.26 -16.46 -10.35
CA GLU A 202 -5.15 -15.00 -10.49
C GLU A 202 -6.37 -14.24 -9.95
N ALA A 203 -7.58 -14.81 -10.09
CA ALA A 203 -8.80 -14.16 -9.63
C ALA A 203 -8.82 -14.02 -8.11
N ASP A 204 -8.28 -15.00 -7.37
CA ASP A 204 -8.19 -14.96 -5.91
C ASP A 204 -7.27 -13.82 -5.45
N TYR A 205 -6.17 -13.59 -6.17
CA TYR A 205 -5.27 -12.48 -5.88
C TYR A 205 -5.98 -11.14 -6.10
N TYR A 206 -6.52 -10.91 -7.28
CA TYR A 206 -7.16 -9.63 -7.60
C TYR A 206 -8.39 -9.39 -6.72
N LEU A 207 -9.19 -10.43 -6.46
CA LEU A 207 -10.35 -10.32 -5.57
C LEU A 207 -9.93 -9.92 -4.16
N SER A 208 -8.88 -10.53 -3.59
CA SER A 208 -8.38 -10.18 -2.26
C SER A 208 -7.89 -8.73 -2.20
N ARG A 209 -7.23 -8.21 -3.26
CA ARG A 209 -6.77 -6.82 -3.34
C ARG A 209 -7.94 -5.84 -3.46
N VAL A 210 -8.90 -6.12 -4.33
CA VAL A 210 -10.12 -5.30 -4.47
C VAL A 210 -10.91 -5.29 -3.16
N MET A 211 -11.11 -6.44 -2.53
CA MET A 211 -11.82 -6.54 -1.25
C MET A 211 -11.09 -5.79 -0.13
N SER A 212 -9.75 -5.83 -0.11
CA SER A 212 -8.96 -5.03 0.84
C SER A 212 -9.19 -3.53 0.66
N GLY A 213 -9.23 -3.07 -0.58
CA GLY A 213 -9.53 -1.67 -0.91
C GLY A 213 -10.95 -1.27 -0.50
N VAL A 214 -11.94 -2.13 -0.78
CA VAL A 214 -13.36 -1.90 -0.40
C VAL A 214 -13.53 -1.90 1.13
N ASP A 215 -12.91 -2.84 1.85
CA ASP A 215 -12.96 -2.90 3.32
C ASP A 215 -12.30 -1.67 3.94
N PHE A 216 -11.14 -1.26 3.44
CA PHE A 216 -10.47 -0.03 3.86
C PHE A 216 -11.33 1.21 3.61
N ARG A 217 -11.89 1.36 2.40
CA ARG A 217 -12.75 2.49 2.04
C ARG A 217 -14.01 2.52 2.89
N ALA A 218 -14.61 1.34 3.17
CA ALA A 218 -15.80 1.21 4.00
C ALA A 218 -15.54 1.60 5.46
N LYS A 219 -14.39 1.24 6.02
CA LYS A 219 -13.98 1.61 7.39
C LYS A 219 -13.77 3.11 7.54
N ASN A 220 -13.28 3.75 6.49
CA ASN A 220 -12.90 5.16 6.51
C ASN A 220 -13.89 6.05 5.75
N LEU A 221 -15.14 5.60 5.53
CA LEU A 221 -16.11 6.31 4.69
C LEU A 221 -16.35 7.74 5.17
N GLU A 222 -16.62 7.90 6.47
CA GLU A 222 -16.91 9.21 7.08
C GLU A 222 -15.67 10.11 7.09
N SER A 223 -14.49 9.55 7.33
CA SER A 223 -13.23 10.29 7.35
C SER A 223 -12.91 10.87 5.97
N PHE A 224 -13.05 10.06 4.91
CA PHE A 224 -12.87 10.54 3.54
C PHE A 224 -13.91 11.58 3.14
N ASP A 225 -15.18 11.36 3.47
CA ASP A 225 -16.26 12.30 3.18
C ASP A 225 -16.11 13.62 3.97
N SER A 226 -15.61 13.55 5.20
CA SER A 226 -15.28 14.73 6.00
C SER A 226 -14.12 15.50 5.39
N LEU A 227 -13.03 14.80 5.05
CA LEU A 227 -11.85 15.39 4.43
C LEU A 227 -12.22 16.09 3.10
N GLU A 228 -13.03 15.45 2.26
CA GLU A 228 -13.49 16.03 0.99
C GLU A 228 -14.30 17.32 1.22
N ARG A 229 -15.13 17.37 2.27
CA ARG A 229 -15.97 18.56 2.54
C ARG A 229 -15.22 19.70 3.21
N THR A 230 -14.21 19.40 4.03
CA THR A 230 -13.52 20.41 4.86
C THR A 230 -12.24 20.92 4.22
N SER A 231 -11.68 20.20 3.26
CA SER A 231 -10.43 20.62 2.61
C SER A 231 -10.67 21.71 1.58
N LEU A 232 -9.86 22.76 1.65
CA LEU A 232 -9.79 23.78 0.59
C LEU A 232 -9.12 23.22 -0.68
N ASP A 233 -8.09 22.41 -0.48
CA ASP A 233 -7.40 21.66 -1.52
C ASP A 233 -7.26 20.21 -1.03
N LEU A 234 -8.12 19.34 -1.56
CA LEU A 234 -8.15 17.93 -1.17
C LEU A 234 -6.85 17.19 -1.52
N TYR A 235 -6.25 17.51 -2.67
CA TYR A 235 -4.98 16.92 -3.08
C TYR A 235 -3.87 17.20 -2.05
N SER A 236 -3.70 18.47 -1.70
CA SER A 236 -2.70 18.90 -0.72
C SER A 236 -2.96 18.29 0.67
N SER A 237 -4.24 18.17 1.07
CA SER A 237 -4.61 17.56 2.34
C SER A 237 -4.26 16.07 2.38
N VAL A 238 -4.61 15.32 1.33
CA VAL A 238 -4.29 13.89 1.23
C VAL A 238 -2.78 13.66 1.16
N ARG A 239 -2.06 14.48 0.38
CA ARG A 239 -0.59 14.45 0.34
C ARG A 239 0.00 14.67 1.74
N SER A 240 -0.45 15.70 2.43
CA SER A 240 0.06 16.01 3.79
C SER A 240 -0.19 14.87 4.77
N LEU A 241 -1.38 14.28 4.77
CA LEU A 241 -1.70 13.12 5.63
C LEU A 241 -0.81 11.91 5.30
N TYR A 242 -0.62 11.60 4.02
CA TYR A 242 0.24 10.50 3.60
C TYR A 242 1.69 10.69 4.06
N LEU A 243 2.23 11.91 3.91
CA LEU A 243 3.59 12.23 4.34
C LEU A 243 3.76 12.24 5.86
N GLN A 244 2.73 12.65 6.60
CA GLN A 244 2.72 12.57 8.07
C GLN A 244 2.72 11.12 8.54
N ASP A 245 1.94 10.24 7.92
CA ASP A 245 1.93 8.82 8.23
C ASP A 245 3.31 8.20 8.04
N LEU A 246 3.97 8.48 6.92
CA LEU A 246 5.34 8.05 6.67
C LEU A 246 6.35 8.57 7.72
N SER A 247 6.20 9.81 8.18
CA SER A 247 7.11 10.39 9.19
C SER A 247 6.94 9.74 10.55
N LEU A 248 5.73 9.33 10.92
CA LEU A 248 5.45 8.65 12.19
C LEU A 248 6.09 7.26 12.24
N ILE A 249 6.16 6.56 11.11
CA ILE A 249 6.85 5.27 10.99
C ILE A 249 8.34 5.44 11.36
N HIS A 250 8.98 6.54 10.93
CA HIS A 250 10.38 6.81 11.28
C HIS A 250 10.61 7.25 12.72
N ILE A 251 9.63 7.88 13.38
CA ILE A 251 9.77 8.37 14.76
C ILE A 251 9.64 7.22 15.78
N SER A 252 8.87 6.19 15.48
CA SER A 252 8.71 5.03 16.37
C SER A 252 9.97 4.16 16.50
N GLU A 253 10.97 4.32 15.60
CA GLU A 253 12.15 3.47 15.50
C GLU A 253 13.48 4.02 16.05
N PRO A 254 13.74 5.33 16.23
CA PRO A 254 15.09 5.81 16.54
C PRO A 254 15.63 5.41 17.92
N THR A 255 14.82 4.86 18.80
CA THR A 255 15.23 4.60 20.19
C THR A 255 15.82 3.22 20.45
N ARG A 256 15.79 2.30 19.49
CA ARG A 256 16.25 0.91 19.69
C ARG A 256 17.67 0.60 19.22
N LEU A 257 18.35 1.49 18.50
CA LEU A 257 19.68 1.22 17.94
C LEU A 257 20.84 1.93 18.68
N ARG A 258 20.61 2.42 19.90
CA ARG A 258 21.69 2.98 20.74
C ARG A 258 21.76 2.25 22.08
N HIS A 259 22.11 0.98 22.04
CA HIS A 259 22.77 0.32 23.20
C HIS A 259 23.55 -0.89 22.70
#